data_99367d2c158375f10f8f4f065a3ef0d8
#
_entry.id   99367d2c158375f10f8f4f065a3ef0d8
#
_cell.length_a   1.000
_cell.length_b   1.000
_cell.length_c   1.000
_cell.angle_alpha   90.00
_cell.angle_beta   90.00
_cell.angle_gamma   90.00
#
_symmetry.space_group_name_H-M   'P 1'
#
loop_
_entity.id
_entity.type
_entity.pdbx_description
1 polymer ?
#
loop_
_entity_poly.entity_id
_entity_poly.type
_entity_poly.pdbx_seq_one_letter_code
_entity_poly.pdbx_strand_id
1 'polypeptide(L)'
;MIFDTLNLQAVEIFSSKLDNSAGYTVFHIDSSQITQYETQNLSELISASTPIFVKSYGQGSLATSSIRGASATHTQVMWNGVNINSPMPGQADFSQVPVFFIDKAKIYYGPGSIFQTSGGLGGSISLETKTNWQNRLQAEVQQQFASFETTNTSARLDIGNQKFQSSTRLFYTQSANNYDYYDIAANRENPPIEQRQNAAFRQTGLLQELAWKTGTKTALWAKFWLQDNYREIPPNMLVNAPDGNEGSHEQLARGIVGVDHFFDHASLKVQTGLLYSFMNYKNEISQIDDDNVLTSSVTSAIYNFQGFENLVITTGLDYNHHRVESDNYSGTKLGNEVAAFAGANYAIKNRAFLNLLIRQELIDNKPAPFTPSFGVSFKPVVDWGLLLKANIARNFKAPSLNDLYWSPGGNPDLQNESGFSYEAGMEYELKISKFKLNSQVTCFYNDIDNWIMWQPDSVFSYWTPSNLKNVVSKGMELSINANGELGKVNWKYSLQYAFTSAENVEAVSENDQSVGKQLIYVPKNSVNQIVGIGMWGFDVNYTLNYTGERYTTSDNSRYLPAFTTQDFSMSKSLVIKRNTFKLQFAINNFTNKQYQVIAWQPMPGRNYSISVKYVFNKKCYNYETSTRLYSQ
;
A
#
# COMPACT_ATOMS: atom_id res chain seq x y z
N MET A 1 45.22 -12.31 -13.39
CA MET A 1 44.35 -12.20 -12.21
C MET A 1 43.13 -11.41 -12.66
N ILE A 2 42.05 -12.11 -12.97
CA ILE A 2 40.76 -11.50 -13.34
C ILE A 2 40.10 -11.15 -12.01
N PHE A 3 40.06 -9.85 -11.69
CA PHE A 3 39.23 -9.39 -10.56
C PHE A 3 37.76 -9.50 -10.99
N ASP A 4 37.13 -10.54 -10.52
CA ASP A 4 35.67 -10.69 -10.60
C ASP A 4 35.05 -9.54 -9.80
N THR A 5 34.55 -8.54 -10.50
CA THR A 5 33.75 -7.49 -9.90
C THR A 5 32.45 -8.17 -9.46
N LEU A 6 32.34 -8.56 -8.19
CA LEU A 6 31.09 -8.94 -7.55
C LEU A 6 30.09 -7.80 -7.75
N ASN A 7 29.31 -7.94 -8.80
CA ASN A 7 28.19 -7.06 -9.10
C ASN A 7 27.19 -7.16 -7.94
N LEU A 8 26.80 -6.03 -7.38
CA LEU A 8 25.71 -5.93 -6.41
C LEU A 8 24.33 -6.36 -6.94
N GLN A 9 24.23 -6.98 -8.09
CA GLN A 9 23.11 -7.84 -8.48
C GLN A 9 22.80 -8.93 -7.43
N ALA A 10 23.77 -9.30 -6.59
CA ALA A 10 23.55 -10.16 -5.45
C ALA A 10 22.48 -9.61 -4.48
N VAL A 11 22.40 -8.29 -4.26
CA VAL A 11 21.41 -7.67 -3.36
C VAL A 11 19.98 -7.83 -3.91
N GLU A 12 19.78 -7.67 -5.20
CA GLU A 12 18.47 -7.94 -5.83
C GLU A 12 18.13 -9.45 -5.85
N ILE A 13 19.14 -10.31 -5.97
CA ILE A 13 18.97 -11.77 -5.92
C ILE A 13 18.59 -12.22 -4.51
N PHE A 14 19.13 -11.60 -3.45
CA PHE A 14 18.78 -11.94 -2.07
C PHE A 14 17.35 -11.50 -1.71
N SER A 15 16.92 -10.31 -2.11
CA SER A 15 15.54 -9.87 -1.92
C SER A 15 14.56 -10.67 -2.79
N SER A 16 14.93 -11.00 -4.03
CA SER A 16 14.09 -11.77 -4.94
C SER A 16 13.91 -13.24 -4.53
N LYS A 17 14.88 -13.83 -3.81
CA LYS A 17 14.70 -15.19 -3.25
C LYS A 17 13.78 -15.23 -2.02
N LEU A 18 13.69 -14.15 -1.25
CA LEU A 18 12.67 -13.99 -0.20
C LEU A 18 11.29 -13.66 -0.79
N ASP A 19 11.23 -12.92 -1.90
CA ASP A 19 9.99 -12.65 -2.64
C ASP A 19 9.39 -13.91 -3.28
N ASN A 20 10.20 -14.95 -3.48
CA ASN A 20 9.77 -16.29 -3.87
C ASN A 20 9.45 -17.18 -2.65
N SER A 21 8.95 -16.59 -1.59
CA SER A 21 8.48 -17.33 -0.43
C SER A 21 7.45 -18.36 -0.86
N ALA A 22 7.80 -19.62 -0.65
CA ALA A 22 7.01 -20.73 -1.14
C ALA A 22 5.59 -20.70 -0.55
N GLY A 23 4.59 -20.84 -1.39
CA GLY A 23 3.20 -20.96 -0.99
C GLY A 23 2.43 -19.65 -0.86
N TYR A 24 3.08 -18.48 -0.82
CA TYR A 24 2.40 -17.20 -0.58
C TYR A 24 2.00 -16.49 -1.86
N THR A 25 0.91 -15.74 -1.76
CA THR A 25 0.43 -14.86 -2.82
C THR A 25 1.03 -13.47 -2.65
N VAL A 26 1.84 -13.05 -3.63
CA VAL A 26 2.41 -11.69 -3.68
C VAL A 26 2.03 -11.05 -5.01
N PHE A 27 1.44 -9.87 -4.95
CA PHE A 27 1.11 -9.09 -6.13
C PHE A 27 2.08 -7.92 -6.29
N HIS A 28 2.68 -7.79 -7.46
CA HIS A 28 3.60 -6.70 -7.80
C HIS A 28 2.88 -5.68 -8.67
N ILE A 29 2.80 -4.44 -8.21
CA ILE A 29 2.30 -3.35 -9.06
C ILE A 29 3.35 -3.03 -10.11
N ASP A 30 2.95 -3.05 -11.38
CA ASP A 30 3.85 -2.78 -12.50
C ASP A 30 4.41 -1.35 -12.45
N SER A 31 5.70 -1.18 -12.76
CA SER A 31 6.35 0.13 -12.72
C SER A 31 5.72 1.14 -13.70
N SER A 32 5.11 0.68 -14.78
CA SER A 32 4.37 1.55 -15.69
C SER A 32 3.09 2.12 -15.05
N GLN A 33 2.44 1.36 -14.15
CA GLN A 33 1.29 1.83 -13.38
C GLN A 33 1.74 2.86 -12.35
N ILE A 34 2.83 2.60 -11.61
CA ILE A 34 3.40 3.59 -10.67
C ILE A 34 3.71 4.90 -11.41
N THR A 35 4.34 4.83 -12.60
CA THR A 35 4.63 6.02 -13.42
C THR A 35 3.37 6.70 -13.97
N GLN A 36 2.32 5.95 -14.26
CA GLN A 36 1.04 6.50 -14.74
C GLN A 36 0.33 7.30 -13.65
N TYR A 37 0.40 6.84 -12.39
CA TYR A 37 -0.26 7.41 -11.22
C TYR A 37 0.69 8.25 -10.34
N GLU A 38 1.88 8.63 -10.83
CA GLU A 38 2.90 9.32 -10.02
C GLU A 38 2.47 10.69 -9.47
N THR A 39 1.49 11.36 -10.09
CA THR A 39 0.90 12.62 -9.61
C THR A 39 -0.27 12.41 -8.64
N GLN A 40 -0.57 11.17 -8.31
CA GLN A 40 -1.66 10.76 -7.44
C GLN A 40 -1.12 10.22 -6.11
N ASN A 41 -2.01 9.80 -5.22
CA ASN A 41 -1.66 9.13 -3.98
C ASN A 41 -1.90 7.62 -4.04
N LEU A 42 -1.57 6.91 -2.96
CA LEU A 42 -1.66 5.45 -2.90
C LEU A 42 -3.09 4.93 -3.08
N SER A 43 -4.11 5.69 -2.69
CA SER A 43 -5.52 5.25 -2.82
C SER A 43 -5.92 5.06 -4.27
N GLU A 44 -5.54 6.00 -5.16
CA GLU A 44 -5.80 5.92 -6.58
C GLU A 44 -4.97 4.81 -7.25
N LEU A 45 -3.69 4.68 -6.88
CA LEU A 45 -2.83 3.61 -7.41
C LEU A 45 -3.38 2.22 -7.07
N ILE A 46 -3.76 1.97 -5.82
CA ILE A 46 -4.31 0.68 -5.37
C ILE A 46 -5.66 0.40 -6.05
N SER A 47 -6.57 1.38 -6.06
CA SER A 47 -7.89 1.24 -6.69
C SER A 47 -7.81 0.96 -8.19
N ALA A 48 -6.83 1.56 -8.88
CA ALA A 48 -6.65 1.42 -10.32
C ALA A 48 -5.87 0.16 -10.73
N SER A 49 -5.07 -0.42 -9.83
CA SER A 49 -4.14 -1.50 -10.16
C SER A 49 -4.51 -2.85 -9.58
N THR A 50 -5.45 -2.88 -8.63
CA THR A 50 -5.77 -4.07 -7.84
C THR A 50 -7.27 -4.21 -7.61
N PRO A 51 -7.79 -5.42 -7.29
CA PRO A 51 -9.19 -5.60 -6.93
C PRO A 51 -9.47 -5.25 -5.46
N ILE A 52 -8.50 -4.67 -4.75
CA ILE A 52 -8.65 -4.26 -3.35
C ILE A 52 -9.63 -3.09 -3.28
N PHE A 53 -10.63 -3.23 -2.43
CA PHE A 53 -11.58 -2.16 -2.19
C PHE A 53 -10.95 -1.09 -1.30
N VAL A 54 -10.86 0.14 -1.81
CA VAL A 54 -10.42 1.32 -1.06
C VAL A 54 -11.65 2.09 -0.60
N LYS A 55 -11.81 2.21 0.71
CA LYS A 55 -12.84 3.05 1.35
C LYS A 55 -12.36 4.49 1.30
N SER A 56 -12.90 5.29 0.37
CA SER A 56 -12.55 6.70 0.22
C SER A 56 -13.74 7.60 0.51
N TYR A 57 -13.52 8.66 1.27
CA TYR A 57 -14.50 9.69 1.58
C TYR A 57 -14.50 10.85 0.57
N GLY A 58 -13.71 10.73 -0.49
CA GLY A 58 -13.53 11.72 -1.53
C GLY A 58 -12.06 11.96 -1.84
N GLN A 59 -11.78 12.72 -2.90
CA GLN A 59 -10.41 13.07 -3.26
C GLN A 59 -9.78 13.91 -2.14
N GLY A 60 -8.54 13.59 -1.74
CA GLY A 60 -7.84 14.27 -0.64
C GLY A 60 -8.36 13.96 0.78
N SER A 61 -9.53 13.33 0.90
CA SER A 61 -10.10 12.88 2.16
C SER A 61 -9.56 11.51 2.58
N LEU A 62 -9.88 11.07 3.82
CA LEU A 62 -9.45 9.77 4.34
C LEU A 62 -9.73 8.64 3.34
N ALA A 63 -8.70 7.83 3.11
CA ALA A 63 -8.79 6.65 2.27
C ALA A 63 -8.07 5.46 2.92
N THR A 64 -8.77 4.35 3.09
CA THR A 64 -8.26 3.13 3.72
C THR A 64 -8.58 1.90 2.89
N SER A 65 -7.86 0.81 3.07
CA SER A 65 -8.07 -0.42 2.31
C SER A 65 -8.83 -1.48 3.10
N SER A 66 -9.53 -2.35 2.37
CA SER A 66 -10.10 -3.59 2.87
C SER A 66 -9.61 -4.75 1.99
N ILE A 67 -8.59 -5.46 2.45
CA ILE A 67 -8.04 -6.62 1.75
C ILE A 67 -8.80 -7.86 2.21
N ARG A 68 -9.41 -8.61 1.25
CA ARG A 68 -10.15 -9.84 1.53
C ARG A 68 -11.25 -9.69 2.59
N GLY A 69 -11.90 -8.53 2.63
CA GLY A 69 -12.98 -8.23 3.57
C GLY A 69 -12.52 -7.92 5.00
N ALA A 70 -11.22 -7.89 5.26
CA ALA A 70 -10.67 -7.47 6.53
C ALA A 70 -10.82 -5.96 6.74
N SER A 71 -10.76 -5.49 8.01
CA SER A 71 -10.86 -4.07 8.33
C SER A 71 -9.62 -3.29 7.88
N ALA A 72 -9.71 -1.97 7.89
CA ALA A 72 -8.57 -1.10 7.57
C ALA A 72 -7.37 -1.32 8.51
N THR A 73 -7.63 -1.62 9.78
CA THR A 73 -6.61 -1.90 10.80
C THR A 73 -5.86 -3.22 10.58
N HIS A 74 -6.41 -4.11 9.74
CA HIS A 74 -5.82 -5.39 9.36
C HIS A 74 -4.91 -5.30 8.12
N THR A 75 -4.70 -4.11 7.57
CA THR A 75 -3.78 -3.86 6.47
C THR A 75 -2.58 -3.07 6.96
N GLN A 76 -1.40 -3.65 6.88
CA GLN A 76 -0.16 -2.96 7.26
C GLN A 76 0.48 -2.31 6.05
N VAL A 77 0.92 -1.07 6.17
CA VAL A 77 1.66 -0.34 5.13
C VAL A 77 3.10 -0.17 5.57
N MET A 78 4.01 -0.75 4.78
CA MET A 78 5.44 -0.76 5.08
C MET A 78 6.17 0.19 4.13
N TRP A 79 6.92 1.15 4.66
CA TRP A 79 7.82 1.99 3.88
C TRP A 79 9.27 1.57 4.10
N ASN A 80 9.90 0.96 3.07
CA ASN A 80 11.26 0.42 3.14
C ASN A 80 11.48 -0.53 4.34
N GLY A 81 10.45 -1.32 4.71
CA GLY A 81 10.50 -2.27 5.82
C GLY A 81 10.12 -1.69 7.19
N VAL A 82 9.66 -0.44 7.25
CA VAL A 82 9.13 0.18 8.48
C VAL A 82 7.64 0.36 8.37
N ASN A 83 6.89 -0.08 9.37
CA ASN A 83 5.44 0.12 9.43
C ASN A 83 5.10 1.61 9.63
N ILE A 84 4.27 2.16 8.74
CA ILE A 84 3.84 3.56 8.78
C ILE A 84 2.36 3.75 9.18
N ASN A 85 1.68 2.67 9.58
CA ASN A 85 0.37 2.80 10.19
C ASN A 85 0.48 3.63 11.47
N SER A 86 -0.46 4.53 11.70
CA SER A 86 -0.57 5.21 12.98
C SER A 86 -1.00 4.20 14.07
N PRO A 87 -0.28 4.05 15.18
CA PRO A 87 -0.70 3.19 16.27
C PRO A 87 -1.96 3.71 17.00
N MET A 88 -2.35 4.97 16.80
CA MET A 88 -3.59 5.53 17.37
C MET A 88 -4.82 4.85 16.75
N PRO A 89 -5.15 5.02 15.46
CA PRO A 89 -6.27 4.32 14.82
C PRO A 89 -5.88 2.92 14.29
N GLY A 90 -4.62 2.48 14.36
CA GLY A 90 -4.16 1.20 13.87
C GLY A 90 -4.07 1.06 12.34
N GLN A 91 -4.20 2.14 11.59
CA GLN A 91 -4.28 2.14 10.11
C GLN A 91 -3.45 3.24 9.47
N ALA A 92 -3.22 3.14 8.18
CA ALA A 92 -2.62 4.20 7.37
C ALA A 92 -3.68 4.90 6.51
N ASP A 93 -3.55 6.22 6.35
CA ASP A 93 -4.33 7.00 5.40
C ASP A 93 -3.64 6.99 4.04
N PHE A 94 -4.20 6.30 3.06
CA PHE A 94 -3.63 6.17 1.71
C PHE A 94 -3.65 7.49 0.93
N SER A 95 -4.54 8.42 1.28
CA SER A 95 -4.59 9.74 0.66
C SER A 95 -3.35 10.59 0.95
N GLN A 96 -2.63 10.25 2.01
CA GLN A 96 -1.41 10.94 2.44
C GLN A 96 -0.11 10.28 1.97
N VAL A 97 -0.18 9.19 1.20
CA VAL A 97 1.01 8.51 0.69
C VAL A 97 1.18 8.84 -0.79
N PRO A 98 2.09 9.78 -1.16
CA PRO A 98 2.28 10.19 -2.55
C PRO A 98 2.96 9.09 -3.36
N VAL A 99 2.39 8.73 -4.51
CA VAL A 99 2.99 7.73 -5.42
C VAL A 99 4.35 8.18 -5.94
N PHE A 100 4.58 9.50 -6.06
CA PHE A 100 5.86 10.07 -6.46
C PHE A 100 7.05 9.65 -5.56
N PHE A 101 6.78 9.23 -4.31
CA PHE A 101 7.79 8.75 -3.36
C PHE A 101 8.01 7.22 -3.42
N ILE A 102 7.39 6.53 -4.38
CA ILE A 102 7.41 5.07 -4.48
C ILE A 102 8.09 4.66 -5.80
N ASP A 103 9.03 3.73 -5.76
CA ASP A 103 9.62 3.11 -6.96
C ASP A 103 9.12 1.66 -7.18
N LYS A 104 8.68 0.98 -6.10
CA LYS A 104 8.08 -0.36 -6.12
C LYS A 104 6.95 -0.45 -5.10
N ALA A 105 5.87 -1.12 -5.47
CA ALA A 105 4.82 -1.49 -4.53
C ALA A 105 4.49 -2.97 -4.68
N LYS A 106 4.39 -3.66 -3.54
CA LYS A 106 4.05 -5.08 -3.45
C LYS A 106 2.94 -5.28 -2.43
N ILE A 107 2.05 -6.18 -2.71
CA ILE A 107 0.96 -6.55 -1.81
C ILE A 107 1.18 -8.01 -1.41
N TYR A 108 1.34 -8.24 -0.12
CA TYR A 108 1.40 -9.54 0.50
C TYR A 108 0.01 -9.84 1.06
N TYR A 109 -0.69 -10.78 0.46
CA TYR A 109 -2.01 -11.16 0.90
C TYR A 109 -1.96 -12.09 2.12
N GLY A 110 -2.89 -11.92 3.06
CA GLY A 110 -3.12 -12.82 4.18
C GLY A 110 -1.84 -13.28 4.88
N PRO A 111 -1.53 -14.59 4.84
CA PRO A 111 -0.37 -15.18 5.52
C PRO A 111 0.99 -14.60 5.14
N GLY A 112 1.12 -14.08 3.92
CA GLY A 112 2.38 -13.47 3.45
C GLY A 112 2.78 -12.21 4.21
N SER A 113 1.85 -11.57 4.92
CA SER A 113 2.11 -10.37 5.71
C SER A 113 3.05 -10.61 6.89
N ILE A 114 3.09 -11.82 7.47
CA ILE A 114 3.95 -12.20 8.61
C ILE A 114 5.43 -11.96 8.33
N PHE A 115 5.87 -12.04 7.08
CA PHE A 115 7.25 -11.72 6.68
C PHE A 115 7.60 -10.25 6.89
N GLN A 116 6.61 -9.37 6.92
CA GLN A 116 6.80 -7.94 7.05
C GLN A 116 6.62 -7.49 8.50
N THR A 117 5.50 -7.89 9.11
CA THR A 117 5.12 -7.51 10.47
C THR A 117 3.91 -8.35 10.92
N SER A 118 3.57 -8.31 12.19
CA SER A 118 2.26 -8.77 12.67
C SER A 118 1.17 -7.72 12.38
N GLY A 119 -0.07 -8.07 12.67
CA GLY A 119 -1.22 -7.18 12.48
C GLY A 119 -1.81 -7.17 11.08
N GLY A 120 -1.16 -7.79 10.11
CA GLY A 120 -1.67 -7.90 8.74
C GLY A 120 -2.59 -9.10 8.53
N LEU A 121 -3.70 -9.21 9.27
CA LEU A 121 -4.71 -10.30 9.09
C LEU A 121 -5.29 -10.31 7.68
N GLY A 122 -5.50 -9.13 7.08
CA GLY A 122 -5.88 -9.00 5.67
C GLY A 122 -4.69 -9.07 4.72
N GLY A 123 -3.56 -8.50 5.11
CA GLY A 123 -2.35 -8.43 4.30
C GLY A 123 -1.46 -7.25 4.64
N SER A 124 -0.41 -7.06 3.83
CA SER A 124 0.45 -5.87 3.93
C SER A 124 0.82 -5.31 2.56
N ILE A 125 1.04 -4.00 2.51
CA ILE A 125 1.49 -3.26 1.32
C ILE A 125 2.90 -2.77 1.58
N SER A 126 3.87 -3.27 0.81
CA SER A 126 5.27 -2.86 0.90
C SER A 126 5.57 -1.81 -0.16
N LEU A 127 5.99 -0.64 0.27
CA LEU A 127 6.38 0.51 -0.54
C LEU A 127 7.88 0.69 -0.44
N GLU A 128 8.56 0.59 -1.56
CA GLU A 128 10.03 0.61 -1.60
C GLU A 128 10.54 1.70 -2.53
N THR A 129 11.66 2.30 -2.17
CA THR A 129 12.47 3.16 -3.03
C THR A 129 13.73 2.41 -3.47
N LYS A 130 14.21 2.69 -4.69
CA LYS A 130 15.36 2.01 -5.28
C LYS A 130 16.62 2.87 -5.25
N THR A 131 17.70 2.34 -4.72
CA THR A 131 19.04 2.88 -4.92
C THR A 131 19.62 2.40 -6.23
N ASN A 132 20.07 3.32 -7.09
CA ASN A 132 20.69 2.99 -8.38
C ASN A 132 22.18 3.32 -8.38
N TRP A 133 23.03 2.30 -8.25
CA TRP A 133 24.48 2.42 -8.15
C TRP A 133 25.19 2.70 -9.50
N GLN A 134 24.60 3.52 -10.33
CA GLN A 134 25.18 3.94 -11.60
C GLN A 134 25.71 5.37 -11.51
N ASN A 135 26.76 5.69 -12.31
CA ASN A 135 27.16 7.07 -12.49
C ASN A 135 26.05 7.81 -13.23
N ARG A 136 25.35 8.72 -12.54
CA ARG A 136 24.25 9.45 -13.14
C ARG A 136 24.06 10.85 -12.56
N LEU A 137 23.56 11.72 -13.39
CA LEU A 137 22.88 12.94 -13.00
C LEU A 137 21.54 12.93 -13.73
N GLN A 138 20.45 12.84 -13.00
CA GLN A 138 19.10 12.92 -13.55
C GLN A 138 18.34 14.01 -12.81
N ALA A 139 17.73 14.92 -13.55
CA ALA A 139 16.81 15.91 -13.03
C ALA A 139 15.45 15.72 -13.71
N GLU A 140 14.41 15.83 -12.95
CA GLU A 140 13.02 15.67 -13.42
C GLU A 140 12.16 16.77 -12.81
N VAL A 141 11.29 17.37 -13.62
CA VAL A 141 10.28 18.31 -13.18
C VAL A 141 8.97 17.98 -13.89
N GLN A 142 7.89 17.95 -13.13
CA GLN A 142 6.55 17.72 -13.67
C GLN A 142 5.57 18.75 -13.12
N GLN A 143 4.69 19.23 -14.00
CA GLN A 143 3.57 20.08 -13.67
C GLN A 143 2.28 19.44 -14.20
N GLN A 144 1.25 19.34 -13.34
CA GLN A 144 -0.08 18.90 -13.71
C GLN A 144 -1.10 19.99 -13.35
N PHE A 145 -2.08 20.14 -14.22
CA PHE A 145 -3.32 20.89 -13.99
C PHE A 145 -4.49 19.92 -14.18
N ALA A 146 -5.46 19.97 -13.27
CA ALA A 146 -6.64 19.11 -13.36
C ALA A 146 -7.90 19.86 -12.94
N SER A 147 -9.06 19.24 -13.16
CA SER A 147 -10.36 19.75 -12.72
C SER A 147 -10.36 20.10 -11.24
N PHE A 148 -11.30 20.92 -10.80
CA PHE A 148 -11.52 21.34 -9.41
C PHE A 148 -10.34 22.14 -8.85
N GLU A 149 -9.74 22.99 -9.70
CA GLU A 149 -8.58 23.84 -9.38
C GLU A 149 -7.38 23.03 -8.85
N THR A 150 -7.27 21.78 -9.30
CA THR A 150 -6.18 20.90 -8.85
C THR A 150 -4.89 21.22 -9.60
N THR A 151 -3.82 21.44 -8.83
CA THR A 151 -2.45 21.56 -9.36
C THR A 151 -1.52 20.61 -8.62
N ASN A 152 -0.61 19.98 -9.37
CA ASN A 152 0.46 19.17 -8.80
C ASN A 152 1.79 19.59 -9.44
N THR A 153 2.77 19.90 -8.62
CA THR A 153 4.16 20.20 -9.03
C THR A 153 5.09 19.22 -8.35
N SER A 154 5.93 18.55 -9.11
CA SER A 154 6.93 17.66 -8.53
C SER A 154 8.30 17.84 -9.18
N ALA A 155 9.35 17.61 -8.40
CA ALA A 155 10.73 17.67 -8.84
C ALA A 155 11.54 16.53 -8.23
N ARG A 156 12.43 15.95 -9.02
CA ARG A 156 13.37 14.91 -8.58
C ARG A 156 14.77 15.22 -9.08
N LEU A 157 15.76 15.06 -8.21
CA LEU A 157 17.18 15.16 -8.54
C LEU A 157 17.92 13.94 -8.01
N ASP A 158 18.47 13.14 -8.93
CA ASP A 158 19.32 12.00 -8.60
C ASP A 158 20.76 12.29 -9.02
N ILE A 159 21.66 12.20 -8.06
CA ILE A 159 23.11 12.37 -8.28
C ILE A 159 23.81 11.14 -7.71
N GLY A 160 24.72 10.55 -8.50
CA GLY A 160 25.43 9.42 -7.97
C GLY A 160 26.60 8.93 -8.80
N ASN A 161 27.36 8.08 -8.15
CA ASN A 161 28.42 7.28 -8.73
C ASN A 161 28.36 5.84 -8.21
N GLN A 162 29.36 5.02 -8.48
CA GLN A 162 29.36 3.62 -8.03
C GLN A 162 29.44 3.44 -6.50
N LYS A 163 29.84 4.49 -5.75
CA LYS A 163 30.02 4.44 -4.29
C LYS A 163 29.00 5.26 -3.53
N PHE A 164 28.53 6.36 -4.10
CA PHE A 164 27.61 7.30 -3.43
C PHE A 164 26.41 7.59 -4.31
N GLN A 165 25.22 7.62 -3.71
CA GLN A 165 23.95 7.97 -4.34
C GLN A 165 23.18 8.94 -3.46
N SER A 166 22.57 9.93 -4.09
CA SER A 166 21.63 10.87 -3.48
C SER A 166 20.42 11.00 -4.40
N SER A 167 19.21 10.91 -3.83
CA SER A 167 17.94 11.16 -4.51
C SER A 167 17.12 12.12 -3.66
N THR A 168 16.74 13.25 -4.25
CA THR A 168 15.88 14.25 -3.63
C THR A 168 14.60 14.34 -4.44
N ARG A 169 13.43 14.24 -3.78
CA ARG A 169 12.12 14.37 -4.40
C ARG A 169 11.30 15.39 -3.62
N LEU A 170 10.66 16.29 -4.33
CA LEU A 170 9.80 17.34 -3.79
C LEU A 170 8.46 17.29 -4.51
N PHE A 171 7.37 17.45 -3.79
CA PHE A 171 6.07 17.67 -4.41
C PHE A 171 5.25 18.71 -3.66
N TYR A 172 4.34 19.33 -4.41
CA TYR A 172 3.30 20.22 -3.91
C TYR A 172 2.01 19.91 -4.67
N THR A 173 0.94 19.63 -3.96
CA THR A 173 -0.39 19.42 -4.53
C THR A 173 -1.41 20.25 -3.78
N GLN A 174 -2.33 20.89 -4.51
CA GLN A 174 -3.49 21.57 -3.95
C GLN A 174 -4.70 21.36 -4.84
N SER A 175 -5.89 21.43 -4.25
CA SER A 175 -7.17 21.37 -4.95
C SER A 175 -8.24 22.10 -4.13
N ALA A 176 -9.12 22.84 -4.81
CA ALA A 176 -10.36 23.31 -4.19
C ALA A 176 -11.37 22.17 -4.02
N ASN A 177 -11.24 21.11 -4.83
CA ASN A 177 -12.05 19.89 -4.77
C ASN A 177 -13.57 20.12 -4.77
N ASN A 178 -13.99 21.21 -5.43
CA ASN A 178 -15.34 21.79 -5.46
C ASN A 178 -16.20 21.24 -6.61
N TYR A 179 -16.24 19.92 -6.78
CA TYR A 179 -16.98 19.26 -7.85
C TYR A 179 -18.49 19.28 -7.62
N ASP A 180 -19.23 19.27 -8.73
CA ASP A 180 -20.68 19.16 -8.72
C ASP A 180 -21.11 17.70 -8.49
N TYR A 181 -22.20 17.52 -7.72
CA TYR A 181 -22.82 16.23 -7.46
C TYR A 181 -24.35 16.34 -7.40
N TYR A 182 -25.04 15.22 -7.57
CA TYR A 182 -26.47 15.15 -7.39
C TYR A 182 -26.81 14.86 -5.92
N ASP A 183 -27.50 15.80 -5.26
CA ASP A 183 -27.92 15.61 -3.86
C ASP A 183 -29.19 14.76 -3.77
N ILE A 184 -28.96 13.43 -3.67
CA ILE A 184 -30.04 12.45 -3.53
C ILE A 184 -30.66 12.43 -2.12
N ALA A 185 -30.07 13.11 -1.15
CA ALA A 185 -30.66 13.25 0.19
C ALA A 185 -31.75 14.32 0.18
N ALA A 186 -31.56 15.42 -0.57
CA ALA A 186 -32.57 16.45 -0.75
C ALA A 186 -33.79 15.96 -1.56
N ASN A 187 -33.54 15.24 -2.66
CA ASN A 187 -34.62 14.66 -3.47
C ASN A 187 -34.08 13.47 -4.28
N ARG A 188 -34.65 12.27 -4.08
CA ARG A 188 -34.21 11.05 -4.79
C ARG A 188 -34.71 10.98 -6.24
N GLU A 189 -35.88 11.51 -6.54
CA GLU A 189 -36.49 11.40 -7.87
C GLU A 189 -35.95 12.45 -8.83
N ASN A 190 -35.69 13.65 -8.30
CA ASN A 190 -35.13 14.77 -9.07
C ASN A 190 -34.08 15.50 -8.23
N PRO A 191 -32.90 14.90 -8.04
CA PRO A 191 -31.87 15.45 -7.17
C PRO A 191 -31.32 16.76 -7.73
N PRO A 192 -31.26 17.82 -6.91
CA PRO A 192 -30.59 19.06 -7.31
C PRO A 192 -29.10 18.80 -7.52
N ILE A 193 -28.49 19.64 -8.34
CA ILE A 193 -27.03 19.66 -8.50
C ILE A 193 -26.49 20.65 -7.46
N GLU A 194 -25.63 20.14 -6.60
CA GLU A 194 -24.96 20.91 -5.56
C GLU A 194 -23.45 20.86 -5.78
N GLN A 195 -22.73 21.89 -5.32
CA GLN A 195 -21.29 21.93 -5.37
C GLN A 195 -20.72 21.47 -4.03
N ARG A 196 -19.69 20.63 -4.08
CA ARG A 196 -18.98 20.13 -2.88
C ARG A 196 -18.34 21.30 -2.14
N GLN A 197 -18.69 21.46 -0.87
CA GLN A 197 -18.19 22.51 0.01
C GLN A 197 -17.22 21.92 1.04
N ASN A 198 -16.33 22.74 1.58
CA ASN A 198 -15.37 22.37 2.63
C ASN A 198 -14.60 21.09 2.29
N ALA A 199 -14.01 21.05 1.09
CA ALA A 199 -13.34 19.87 0.56
C ALA A 199 -11.91 20.13 0.06
N ALA A 200 -11.42 21.36 0.22
CA ALA A 200 -10.10 21.75 -0.25
C ALA A 200 -8.99 20.99 0.50
N PHE A 201 -7.89 20.74 -0.19
CA PHE A 201 -6.72 20.15 0.42
C PHE A 201 -5.42 20.70 -0.17
N ARG A 202 -4.35 20.62 0.63
CA ARG A 202 -2.99 20.96 0.24
C ARG A 202 -2.01 19.99 0.87
N GLN A 203 -1.07 19.48 0.08
CA GLN A 203 -0.03 18.58 0.53
C GLN A 203 1.32 19.03 -0.02
N THR A 204 2.34 19.02 0.82
CA THR A 204 3.73 19.32 0.45
C THR A 204 4.63 18.27 1.05
N GLY A 205 5.61 17.80 0.30
CA GLY A 205 6.52 16.79 0.82
C GLY A 205 7.91 16.82 0.22
N LEU A 206 8.86 16.34 1.03
CA LEU A 206 10.26 16.12 0.68
C LEU A 206 10.63 14.68 1.02
N LEU A 207 11.22 13.96 0.08
CA LEU A 207 11.93 12.71 0.31
C LEU A 207 13.41 12.89 -0.07
N GLN A 208 14.30 12.71 0.90
CA GLN A 208 15.75 12.70 0.70
C GLN A 208 16.29 11.30 0.98
N GLU A 209 17.04 10.74 0.04
CA GLU A 209 17.66 9.44 0.18
C GLU A 209 19.16 9.58 -0.08
N LEU A 210 19.95 8.96 0.77
CA LEU A 210 21.40 8.88 0.69
C LEU A 210 21.83 7.44 0.79
N ALA A 211 22.79 7.00 -0.02
CA ALA A 211 23.37 5.68 0.11
C ALA A 211 24.86 5.73 -0.22
N TRP A 212 25.65 5.03 0.56
CA TRP A 212 27.11 5.02 0.46
C TRP A 212 27.66 3.60 0.65
N LYS A 213 28.42 3.12 -0.34
CA LYS A 213 29.23 1.90 -0.24
C LYS A 213 30.54 2.23 0.44
N THR A 214 30.74 1.78 1.68
CA THR A 214 31.98 1.94 2.43
C THR A 214 33.05 0.95 1.99
N GLY A 215 32.65 -0.10 1.27
CA GLY A 215 33.52 -1.15 0.72
C GLY A 215 32.76 -2.00 -0.30
N THR A 216 33.28 -3.18 -0.60
CA THR A 216 32.67 -4.15 -1.53
C THR A 216 31.49 -4.92 -0.91
N LYS A 217 31.45 -5.02 0.42
CA LYS A 217 30.50 -5.84 1.17
C LYS A 217 29.54 -5.03 2.05
N THR A 218 29.72 -3.71 2.17
CA THR A 218 28.92 -2.88 3.10
C THR A 218 28.37 -1.66 2.39
N ALA A 219 27.06 -1.43 2.58
CA ALA A 219 26.37 -0.22 2.17
C ALA A 219 25.66 0.40 3.38
N LEU A 220 25.87 1.70 3.58
CA LEU A 220 25.13 2.53 4.53
C LEU A 220 24.08 3.31 3.75
N TRP A 221 22.94 3.55 4.36
CA TRP A 221 21.90 4.35 3.75
C TRP A 221 21.08 5.11 4.79
N ALA A 222 20.51 6.23 4.35
CA ALA A 222 19.59 7.05 5.14
C ALA A 222 18.46 7.55 4.25
N LYS A 223 17.26 7.63 4.80
CA LYS A 223 16.07 8.13 4.11
C LYS A 223 15.29 9.02 5.05
N PHE A 224 14.87 10.19 4.56
CA PHE A 224 14.11 11.19 5.30
C PHE A 224 12.90 11.59 4.48
N TRP A 225 11.72 11.44 5.05
CA TRP A 225 10.44 11.83 4.47
C TRP A 225 9.77 12.85 5.38
N LEU A 226 9.64 14.07 4.89
CA LEU A 226 8.94 15.17 5.54
C LEU A 226 7.67 15.49 4.73
N GLN A 227 6.55 15.75 5.42
CA GLN A 227 5.30 16.08 4.75
C GLN A 227 4.45 16.99 5.64
N ASP A 228 3.74 17.92 4.99
CA ASP A 228 2.74 18.80 5.58
C ASP A 228 1.45 18.64 4.78
N ASN A 229 0.36 18.26 5.48
CA ASN A 229 -0.94 17.97 4.88
C ASN A 229 -2.01 18.81 5.57
N TYR A 230 -2.70 19.62 4.82
CA TYR A 230 -3.90 20.33 5.24
C TYR A 230 -5.07 19.81 4.41
N ARG A 231 -6.19 19.52 5.06
CA ARG A 231 -7.44 19.19 4.39
C ARG A 231 -8.65 19.71 5.16
N GLU A 232 -9.62 20.16 4.43
CA GLU A 232 -10.98 20.35 4.88
C GLU A 232 -11.71 19.00 4.86
N ILE A 233 -12.69 18.83 5.73
CA ILE A 233 -13.48 17.61 5.83
C ILE A 233 -14.92 17.95 5.43
N PRO A 234 -15.35 17.53 4.22
CA PRO A 234 -16.66 17.90 3.71
C PRO A 234 -17.79 17.19 4.45
N PRO A 235 -18.90 17.86 4.74
CA PRO A 235 -20.07 17.26 5.34
C PRO A 235 -20.66 16.17 4.42
N ASN A 236 -21.35 15.20 4.97
CA ASN A 236 -22.13 14.26 4.16
C ASN A 236 -23.44 14.93 3.70
N MET A 237 -24.10 14.37 2.67
CA MET A 237 -25.35 14.92 2.09
C MET A 237 -26.52 15.03 3.08
N LEU A 238 -26.49 14.38 4.26
CA LEU A 238 -27.57 14.46 5.25
C LEU A 238 -27.44 15.67 6.17
N VAL A 239 -26.29 16.34 6.15
CA VAL A 239 -25.97 17.46 7.04
C VAL A 239 -26.07 18.75 6.24
N ASN A 240 -27.13 19.52 6.48
CA ASN A 240 -27.22 20.91 6.04
C ASN A 240 -26.34 21.77 6.96
N ALA A 241 -25.03 21.74 6.72
CA ALA A 241 -24.08 22.61 7.40
C ALA A 241 -23.62 23.67 6.40
N PRO A 242 -24.20 24.88 6.42
CA PRO A 242 -23.86 25.91 5.42
C PRO A 242 -22.40 26.40 5.53
N ASP A 243 -21.75 26.21 6.67
CA ASP A 243 -20.40 26.72 6.92
C ASP A 243 -19.64 25.77 7.86
N GLY A 244 -19.56 24.48 7.50
CA GLY A 244 -18.84 23.48 8.31
C GLY A 244 -17.33 23.66 8.18
N ASN A 245 -16.73 24.40 9.10
CA ASN A 245 -15.27 24.49 9.22
C ASN A 245 -14.72 23.28 9.99
N GLU A 246 -14.85 22.13 9.39
CA GLU A 246 -14.22 20.90 9.84
C GLU A 246 -12.97 20.64 9.01
N GLY A 247 -11.85 20.35 9.65
CA GLY A 247 -10.59 20.13 8.93
C GLY A 247 -9.54 19.47 9.79
N SER A 248 -8.46 19.06 9.14
CA SER A 248 -7.27 18.56 9.82
C SER A 248 -5.99 19.11 9.19
N HIS A 249 -4.99 19.32 10.04
CA HIS A 249 -3.64 19.67 9.65
C HIS A 249 -2.69 18.63 10.24
N GLU A 250 -1.93 17.95 9.40
CA GLU A 250 -1.00 16.92 9.83
C GLU A 250 0.41 17.17 9.31
N GLN A 251 1.39 17.09 10.20
CA GLN A 251 2.81 17.21 9.91
C GLN A 251 3.50 15.89 10.21
N LEU A 252 4.24 15.36 9.24
CA LEU A 252 4.91 14.08 9.31
C LEU A 252 6.42 14.26 9.12
N ALA A 253 7.21 13.65 9.98
CA ALA A 253 8.65 13.52 9.81
C ALA A 253 9.06 12.07 10.05
N ARG A 254 9.58 11.40 9.04
CA ARG A 254 10.04 10.01 9.10
C ARG A 254 11.50 9.94 8.68
N GLY A 255 12.34 9.44 9.55
CA GLY A 255 13.77 9.25 9.28
C GLY A 255 14.17 7.82 9.58
N ILE A 256 14.82 7.14 8.63
CA ILE A 256 15.39 5.80 8.81
C ILE A 256 16.83 5.78 8.32
N VAL A 257 17.67 5.09 9.07
CA VAL A 257 19.06 4.82 8.70
C VAL A 257 19.33 3.34 8.78
N GLY A 258 20.20 2.83 7.94
CA GLY A 258 20.48 1.40 7.96
C GLY A 258 21.83 1.05 7.36
N VAL A 259 22.22 -0.20 7.62
CA VAL A 259 23.39 -0.85 7.07
C VAL A 259 23.00 -2.20 6.49
N ASP A 260 23.46 -2.45 5.26
CA ASP A 260 23.45 -3.75 4.61
C ASP A 260 24.88 -4.27 4.54
N HIS A 261 25.15 -5.39 5.19
CA HIS A 261 26.46 -6.05 5.17
C HIS A 261 26.35 -7.45 4.57
N PHE A 262 27.22 -7.75 3.60
CA PHE A 262 27.26 -9.02 2.89
C PHE A 262 28.50 -9.81 3.28
N PHE A 263 28.27 -10.97 3.89
CA PHE A 263 29.28 -12.01 4.10
C PHE A 263 29.34 -12.93 2.88
N ASP A 264 30.25 -13.89 2.85
CA ASP A 264 30.36 -14.80 1.70
C ASP A 264 29.11 -15.70 1.54
N HIS A 265 28.49 -16.09 2.68
CA HIS A 265 27.32 -16.97 2.71
C HIS A 265 26.16 -16.39 3.53
N ALA A 266 26.18 -15.11 3.83
CA ALA A 266 25.14 -14.50 4.64
C ALA A 266 24.98 -13.00 4.30
N SER A 267 23.85 -12.43 4.73
CA SER A 267 23.66 -10.98 4.75
C SER A 267 23.05 -10.55 6.08
N LEU A 268 23.45 -9.39 6.55
CA LEU A 268 22.88 -8.73 7.71
C LEU A 268 22.36 -7.36 7.29
N LYS A 269 21.10 -7.11 7.55
CA LYS A 269 20.49 -5.79 7.43
C LYS A 269 20.07 -5.31 8.81
N VAL A 270 20.56 -4.15 9.22
CA VAL A 270 20.14 -3.47 10.46
C VAL A 270 19.63 -2.09 10.07
N GLN A 271 18.48 -1.72 10.59
CA GLN A 271 17.91 -0.39 10.39
C GLN A 271 17.29 0.12 11.68
N THR A 272 17.32 1.44 11.86
CA THR A 272 16.62 2.12 12.95
C THR A 272 16.02 3.41 12.42
N GLY A 273 14.93 3.86 13.00
CA GLY A 273 14.23 5.05 12.56
C GLY A 273 13.42 5.72 13.64
N LEU A 274 13.08 6.97 13.35
CA LEU A 274 12.17 7.81 14.13
C LEU A 274 11.06 8.28 13.20
N LEU A 275 9.83 8.15 13.69
CA LEU A 275 8.60 8.57 13.03
C LEU A 275 7.91 9.56 13.97
N TYR A 276 7.65 10.76 13.47
CA TYR A 276 6.93 11.81 14.18
C TYR A 276 5.69 12.19 13.38
N SER A 277 4.56 12.34 14.06
CA SER A 277 3.33 12.90 13.50
C SER A 277 2.74 13.88 14.52
N PHE A 278 2.40 15.05 14.03
CA PHE A 278 1.52 16.00 14.71
C PHE A 278 0.25 16.13 13.88
N MET A 279 -0.92 15.96 14.49
CA MET A 279 -2.21 16.15 13.86
C MET A 279 -3.09 17.02 14.75
N ASN A 280 -3.53 18.16 14.20
CA ASN A 280 -4.58 18.98 14.77
C ASN A 280 -5.88 18.69 13.98
N TYR A 281 -6.96 18.42 14.73
CA TYR A 281 -8.31 18.25 14.17
C TYR A 281 -9.20 19.33 14.75
N LYS A 282 -9.92 20.03 13.86
CA LYS A 282 -10.86 21.09 14.22
C LYS A 282 -12.25 20.81 13.68
N ASN A 283 -13.25 21.08 14.53
CA ASN A 283 -14.65 21.13 14.13
C ASN A 283 -15.31 22.30 14.88
N GLU A 284 -15.52 23.41 14.17
CA GLU A 284 -16.04 24.64 14.77
C GLU A 284 -17.48 24.50 15.27
N ILE A 285 -18.31 23.67 14.61
CA ILE A 285 -19.68 23.43 15.01
C ILE A 285 -19.74 22.71 16.35
N SER A 286 -18.91 21.70 16.53
CA SER A 286 -18.81 20.91 17.78
C SER A 286 -17.87 21.53 18.81
N GLN A 287 -17.21 22.65 18.46
CA GLN A 287 -16.20 23.31 19.31
C GLN A 287 -15.05 22.37 19.70
N ILE A 288 -14.62 21.51 18.76
CA ILE A 288 -13.49 20.62 18.93
C ILE A 288 -12.24 21.25 18.32
N ASP A 289 -11.14 21.21 19.05
CA ASP A 289 -9.80 21.61 18.57
C ASP A 289 -8.78 20.68 19.28
N ASP A 290 -8.54 19.52 18.68
CA ASP A 290 -7.80 18.41 19.30
C ASP A 290 -6.42 18.25 18.70
N ASP A 291 -5.41 18.22 19.54
CA ASP A 291 -4.03 17.95 19.17
C ASP A 291 -3.63 16.51 19.49
N ASN A 292 -2.92 15.91 18.54
CA ASN A 292 -2.39 14.56 18.66
C ASN A 292 -0.91 14.55 18.26
N VAL A 293 -0.04 14.12 19.14
CA VAL A 293 1.40 13.99 18.91
C VAL A 293 1.81 12.54 19.06
N LEU A 294 2.38 11.99 18.01
CA LEU A 294 2.91 10.63 17.97
C LEU A 294 4.42 10.69 17.72
N THR A 295 5.19 9.99 18.54
CA THR A 295 6.60 9.69 18.29
C THR A 295 6.82 8.19 18.38
N SER A 296 7.40 7.60 17.33
CA SER A 296 7.74 6.17 17.33
C SER A 296 9.21 5.98 16.99
N SER A 297 9.89 5.14 17.75
CA SER A 297 11.21 4.61 17.38
C SER A 297 11.06 3.16 16.94
N VAL A 298 11.68 2.82 15.81
CA VAL A 298 11.60 1.49 15.22
C VAL A 298 13.01 0.98 14.93
N THR A 299 13.28 -0.27 15.27
CA THR A 299 14.58 -0.90 15.02
C THR A 299 14.35 -2.32 14.53
N SER A 300 15.03 -2.73 13.48
CA SER A 300 14.96 -4.06 12.91
C SER A 300 16.35 -4.57 12.54
N ALA A 301 16.61 -5.83 12.86
CA ALA A 301 17.81 -6.55 12.45
C ALA A 301 17.43 -7.86 11.81
N ILE A 302 17.84 -8.09 10.55
CA ILE A 302 17.51 -9.28 9.76
C ILE A 302 18.82 -9.93 9.29
N TYR A 303 19.01 -11.19 9.62
CA TYR A 303 20.13 -12.02 9.19
C TYR A 303 19.66 -13.14 8.28
N ASN A 304 20.20 -13.20 7.06
CA ASN A 304 19.94 -14.26 6.10
C ASN A 304 21.19 -15.11 5.92
N PHE A 305 21.08 -16.41 6.12
CA PHE A 305 22.16 -17.36 5.94
C PHE A 305 21.87 -18.30 4.77
N GLN A 306 22.85 -18.49 3.88
CA GLN A 306 22.79 -19.29 2.66
C GLN A 306 24.01 -20.23 2.51
N GLY A 307 24.58 -20.67 3.64
CA GLY A 307 25.74 -21.56 3.66
C GLY A 307 25.41 -23.02 3.27
N PHE A 308 24.14 -23.38 3.23
CA PHE A 308 23.68 -24.70 2.80
C PHE A 308 23.15 -24.65 1.37
N GLU A 309 23.39 -25.72 0.60
CA GLU A 309 22.81 -25.87 -0.72
C GLU A 309 21.27 -25.95 -0.60
N ASN A 310 20.56 -25.16 -1.40
CA ASN A 310 19.09 -25.14 -1.46
C ASN A 310 18.36 -24.71 -0.18
N LEU A 311 19.03 -24.25 0.88
CA LEU A 311 18.42 -23.81 2.13
C LEU A 311 18.83 -22.36 2.43
N VAL A 312 17.83 -21.51 2.65
CA VAL A 312 17.99 -20.14 3.16
C VAL A 312 17.35 -20.07 4.53
N ILE A 313 18.12 -19.67 5.53
CA ILE A 313 17.63 -19.42 6.90
C ILE A 313 17.58 -17.91 7.11
N THR A 314 16.46 -17.42 7.55
CA THR A 314 16.27 -16.01 7.91
C THR A 314 15.92 -15.92 9.39
N THR A 315 16.62 -15.05 10.13
CA THR A 315 16.27 -14.72 11.52
C THR A 315 16.20 -13.21 11.68
N GLY A 316 15.39 -12.74 12.59
CA GLY A 316 15.31 -11.32 12.82
C GLY A 316 14.75 -10.94 14.18
N LEU A 317 15.01 -9.70 14.54
CA LEU A 317 14.53 -9.04 15.74
C LEU A 317 13.97 -7.68 15.36
N ASP A 318 12.78 -7.35 15.88
CA ASP A 318 12.17 -6.04 15.73
C ASP A 318 11.90 -5.45 17.12
N TYR A 319 12.09 -4.15 17.26
CA TYR A 319 11.71 -3.38 18.44
C TYR A 319 11.03 -2.09 18.01
N ASN A 320 9.82 -1.86 18.51
CA ASN A 320 9.07 -0.63 18.30
C ASN A 320 8.72 -0.03 19.67
N HIS A 321 8.88 1.28 19.78
CA HIS A 321 8.44 2.07 20.93
C HIS A 321 7.60 3.23 20.43
N HIS A 322 6.41 3.40 21.00
CA HIS A 322 5.47 4.45 20.66
C HIS A 322 5.21 5.32 21.90
N ARG A 323 5.20 6.64 21.70
CA ARG A 323 4.74 7.62 22.67
C ARG A 323 3.68 8.48 22.00
N VAL A 324 2.50 8.54 22.62
CA VAL A 324 1.36 9.30 22.13
C VAL A 324 0.87 10.26 23.21
N GLU A 325 0.69 11.52 22.82
CA GLU A 325 0.01 12.55 23.57
C GLU A 325 -1.20 12.99 22.73
N SER A 326 -2.38 12.97 23.32
CA SER A 326 -3.64 13.26 22.63
C SER A 326 -4.63 13.89 23.61
N ASP A 327 -5.36 14.90 23.16
CA ASP A 327 -6.44 15.49 23.94
C ASP A 327 -7.58 14.50 24.22
N ASN A 328 -7.65 13.44 23.38
CA ASN A 328 -8.62 12.35 23.55
C ASN A 328 -8.15 11.23 24.49
N TYR A 329 -6.98 11.37 25.13
CA TYR A 329 -6.46 10.36 26.05
C TYR A 329 -6.27 10.94 27.45
N SER A 330 -6.50 10.12 28.47
CA SER A 330 -6.11 10.48 29.82
C SER A 330 -4.59 10.32 29.99
N GLY A 331 -3.84 11.38 29.68
CA GLY A 331 -2.38 11.46 29.77
C GLY A 331 -1.64 10.73 28.66
N THR A 332 -0.32 10.83 28.68
CA THR A 332 0.57 10.20 27.69
C THR A 332 0.45 8.68 27.72
N LYS A 333 0.33 8.05 26.52
CA LYS A 333 0.34 6.59 26.36
C LYS A 333 1.66 6.14 25.75
N LEU A 334 2.17 5.03 26.27
CA LEU A 334 3.38 4.38 25.79
C LEU A 334 3.01 2.99 25.30
N GLY A 335 3.64 2.54 24.21
CA GLY A 335 3.54 1.19 23.70
C GLY A 335 4.94 0.64 23.41
N ASN A 336 5.20 -0.61 23.76
CA ASN A 336 6.45 -1.31 23.47
C ASN A 336 6.15 -2.63 22.81
N GLU A 337 6.79 -2.89 21.67
CA GLU A 337 6.65 -4.14 20.93
C GLU A 337 8.05 -4.71 20.68
N VAL A 338 8.26 -5.95 21.06
CA VAL A 338 9.48 -6.72 20.77
C VAL A 338 9.09 -7.97 20.03
N ALA A 339 9.68 -8.23 18.86
CA ALA A 339 9.43 -9.43 18.11
C ALA A 339 10.72 -10.16 17.77
N ALA A 340 10.68 -11.49 17.83
CA ALA A 340 11.70 -12.36 17.29
C ALA A 340 11.09 -13.33 16.29
N PHE A 341 11.76 -13.55 15.17
CA PHE A 341 11.30 -14.48 14.15
C PHE A 341 12.44 -15.32 13.56
N ALA A 342 12.09 -16.50 13.10
CA ALA A 342 12.97 -17.38 12.35
C ALA A 342 12.20 -18.06 11.21
N GLY A 343 12.82 -18.15 10.05
CA GLY A 343 12.26 -18.78 8.87
C GLY A 343 13.28 -19.62 8.13
N ALA A 344 12.79 -20.61 7.39
CA ALA A 344 13.58 -21.46 6.52
C ALA A 344 12.89 -21.64 5.17
N ASN A 345 13.62 -21.39 4.08
CA ASN A 345 13.20 -21.67 2.73
C ASN A 345 14.05 -22.79 2.16
N TYR A 346 13.41 -23.90 1.78
CA TYR A 346 14.10 -25.07 1.26
C TYR A 346 13.61 -25.43 -0.15
N ALA A 347 14.54 -25.53 -1.10
CA ALA A 347 14.27 -25.91 -2.48
C ALA A 347 14.63 -27.39 -2.73
N ILE A 348 13.68 -28.19 -3.18
CA ILE A 348 13.87 -29.60 -3.50
C ILE A 348 13.95 -29.73 -5.03
N LYS A 349 15.17 -29.99 -5.55
CA LYS A 349 15.44 -30.26 -6.99
C LYS A 349 14.75 -29.25 -7.94
N ASN A 350 14.64 -27.98 -7.56
CA ASN A 350 13.92 -26.94 -8.30
C ASN A 350 12.46 -27.25 -8.66
N ARG A 351 11.85 -28.27 -8.04
CA ARG A 351 10.45 -28.70 -8.27
C ARG A 351 9.52 -28.34 -7.12
N ALA A 352 10.00 -28.52 -5.88
CA ALA A 352 9.23 -28.16 -4.70
C ALA A 352 10.00 -27.14 -3.86
N PHE A 353 9.28 -26.19 -3.31
CA PHE A 353 9.81 -25.14 -2.45
C PHE A 353 8.98 -25.13 -1.18
N LEU A 354 9.64 -25.25 -0.05
CA LEU A 354 9.02 -25.24 1.27
C LEU A 354 9.43 -23.97 2.00
N ASN A 355 8.49 -23.36 2.68
CA ASN A 355 8.73 -22.26 3.57
C ASN A 355 8.18 -22.58 4.96
N LEU A 356 8.94 -22.31 5.99
CA LEU A 356 8.51 -22.31 7.38
C LEU A 356 8.90 -20.97 8.00
N LEU A 357 7.97 -20.32 8.69
CA LEU A 357 8.23 -19.11 9.45
C LEU A 357 7.54 -19.23 10.81
N ILE A 358 8.24 -18.82 11.85
CA ILE A 358 7.71 -18.68 13.21
C ILE A 358 8.04 -17.28 13.71
N ARG A 359 7.09 -16.65 14.38
CA ARG A 359 7.25 -15.33 14.98
C ARG A 359 6.58 -15.30 16.35
N GLN A 360 7.27 -14.70 17.33
CA GLN A 360 6.75 -14.43 18.66
C GLN A 360 6.97 -12.96 19.00
N GLU A 361 5.94 -12.36 19.58
CA GLU A 361 5.97 -10.96 20.00
C GLU A 361 5.63 -10.80 21.47
N LEU A 362 6.19 -9.76 22.07
CA LEU A 362 5.81 -9.23 23.38
C LEU A 362 5.29 -7.81 23.13
N ILE A 363 4.08 -7.55 23.58
CA ILE A 363 3.46 -6.22 23.55
C ILE A 363 3.26 -5.78 25.00
N ASP A 364 3.91 -4.68 25.37
CA ASP A 364 3.95 -4.16 26.75
C ASP A 364 4.29 -5.27 27.78
N ASN A 365 5.31 -6.07 27.45
CA ASN A 365 5.78 -7.23 28.22
C ASN A 365 4.79 -8.39 28.37
N LYS A 366 3.66 -8.39 27.63
CA LYS A 366 2.72 -9.50 27.58
C LYS A 366 2.95 -10.31 26.30
N PRO A 367 2.99 -11.66 26.35
CA PRO A 367 3.14 -12.46 25.16
C PRO A 367 1.90 -12.35 24.28
N ALA A 368 2.12 -11.98 23.02
CA ALA A 368 1.10 -12.03 21.96
C ALA A 368 0.91 -13.47 21.46
N PRO A 369 -0.16 -13.78 20.73
CA PRO A 369 -0.35 -15.08 20.12
C PRO A 369 0.84 -15.50 19.26
N PHE A 370 1.30 -16.76 19.40
CA PHE A 370 2.35 -17.34 18.57
C PHE A 370 1.88 -17.48 17.12
N THR A 371 2.69 -17.03 16.17
CA THR A 371 2.36 -16.96 14.74
C THR A 371 3.23 -17.87 13.88
N PRO A 372 2.89 -19.17 13.76
CA PRO A 372 3.53 -20.07 12.81
C PRO A 372 2.94 -19.88 11.40
N SER A 373 3.77 -20.14 10.39
CA SER A 373 3.36 -20.14 9.00
C SER A 373 4.11 -21.20 8.21
N PHE A 374 3.39 -21.96 7.39
CA PHE A 374 3.95 -22.99 6.51
C PHE A 374 3.41 -22.81 5.10
N GLY A 375 4.31 -22.80 4.13
CA GLY A 375 3.98 -22.68 2.72
C GLY A 375 4.69 -23.71 1.86
N VAL A 376 4.02 -24.13 0.79
CA VAL A 376 4.57 -25.00 -0.23
C VAL A 376 4.28 -24.47 -1.63
N SER A 377 5.27 -24.55 -2.51
CA SER A 377 5.09 -24.37 -3.95
C SER A 377 5.62 -25.59 -4.69
N PHE A 378 4.91 -26.04 -5.71
CA PHE A 378 5.25 -27.24 -6.47
C PHE A 378 5.11 -27.00 -7.98
N LYS A 379 6.15 -27.34 -8.73
CA LYS A 379 6.16 -27.38 -10.20
C LYS A 379 5.89 -28.81 -10.67
N PRO A 380 4.70 -29.15 -11.18
CA PRO A 380 4.42 -30.50 -11.67
C PRO A 380 5.38 -30.91 -12.77
N VAL A 381 5.66 -30.00 -13.69
CA VAL A 381 6.68 -30.12 -14.73
C VAL A 381 7.49 -28.83 -14.74
N VAL A 382 8.81 -28.92 -14.66
CA VAL A 382 9.71 -27.78 -14.48
C VAL A 382 9.57 -26.75 -15.61
N ASP A 383 9.39 -27.21 -16.84
CA ASP A 383 9.41 -26.37 -18.04
C ASP A 383 8.02 -25.85 -18.48
N TRP A 384 6.94 -26.24 -17.77
CA TRP A 384 5.58 -25.82 -18.15
C TRP A 384 5.20 -24.41 -17.68
N GLY A 385 6.02 -23.77 -16.83
CA GLY A 385 5.69 -22.49 -16.25
C GLY A 385 4.55 -22.54 -15.22
N LEU A 386 4.05 -23.73 -14.88
CA LEU A 386 2.98 -23.93 -13.89
C LEU A 386 3.56 -24.13 -12.50
N LEU A 387 3.07 -23.34 -11.53
CA LEU A 387 3.41 -23.41 -10.11
C LEU A 387 2.13 -23.54 -9.30
N LEU A 388 2.00 -24.62 -8.54
CA LEU A 388 0.94 -24.81 -7.56
C LEU A 388 1.43 -24.30 -6.22
N LYS A 389 0.57 -23.61 -5.46
CA LYS A 389 0.90 -22.99 -4.17
C LYS A 389 -0.15 -23.37 -3.12
N ALA A 390 0.30 -23.57 -1.90
CA ALA A 390 -0.60 -23.67 -0.74
C ALA A 390 0.12 -23.16 0.51
N ASN A 391 -0.63 -22.55 1.41
CA ASN A 391 -0.10 -22.14 2.71
C ASN A 391 -1.16 -22.17 3.82
N ILE A 392 -0.66 -22.22 5.03
CA ILE A 392 -1.41 -22.03 6.26
C ILE A 392 -0.59 -21.13 7.19
N ALA A 393 -1.23 -20.17 7.83
CA ALA A 393 -0.61 -19.34 8.85
C ALA A 393 -1.60 -18.95 9.93
N ARG A 394 -1.09 -18.74 11.14
CA ARG A 394 -1.78 -18.01 12.19
C ARG A 394 -1.22 -16.59 12.24
N ASN A 395 -2.08 -15.61 12.32
CA ASN A 395 -1.71 -14.20 12.52
C ASN A 395 -2.57 -13.58 13.62
N PHE A 396 -2.17 -12.43 14.15
CA PHE A 396 -2.93 -11.69 15.15
C PHE A 396 -2.84 -10.18 14.90
N LYS A 397 -3.74 -9.43 15.54
CA LYS A 397 -3.71 -7.97 15.57
C LYS A 397 -3.99 -7.51 17.02
N ALA A 398 -3.08 -6.72 17.56
CA ALA A 398 -3.31 -6.07 18.85
C ALA A 398 -4.32 -4.92 18.71
N PRO A 399 -5.12 -4.63 19.74
CA PRO A 399 -5.96 -3.44 19.77
C PRO A 399 -5.12 -2.18 19.52
N SER A 400 -5.67 -1.22 18.81
CA SER A 400 -5.03 0.08 18.60
C SER A 400 -5.07 0.93 19.89
N LEU A 401 -4.29 2.00 19.92
CA LEU A 401 -4.32 2.88 21.10
C LEU A 401 -5.67 3.59 21.26
N ASN A 402 -6.37 3.89 20.15
CA ASN A 402 -7.73 4.41 20.22
C ASN A 402 -8.71 3.38 20.79
N ASP A 403 -8.58 2.10 20.39
CA ASP A 403 -9.42 1.04 20.93
C ASP A 403 -9.27 0.92 22.46
N LEU A 404 -8.04 1.12 22.98
CA LEU A 404 -7.74 0.99 24.39
C LEU A 404 -8.03 2.25 25.21
N TYR A 405 -7.75 3.45 24.66
CA TYR A 405 -7.56 4.65 25.48
C TYR A 405 -8.37 5.87 25.07
N TRP A 406 -9.19 5.77 24.00
CA TRP A 406 -10.05 6.88 23.58
C TRP A 406 -11.02 7.28 24.70
N SER A 407 -11.16 8.56 24.99
CA SER A 407 -12.01 9.07 26.07
C SER A 407 -13.05 10.07 25.50
N PRO A 408 -14.36 9.81 25.73
CA PRO A 408 -14.93 8.60 26.34
C PRO A 408 -15.01 7.44 25.34
N GLY A 409 -14.98 6.19 25.84
CA GLY A 409 -15.36 5.00 25.08
C GLY A 409 -14.29 3.93 24.90
N GLY A 410 -12.98 4.22 25.00
CA GLY A 410 -11.94 3.19 24.89
C GLY A 410 -12.06 2.08 25.93
N ASN A 411 -11.61 0.87 25.56
CA ASN A 411 -11.72 -0.33 26.40
C ASN A 411 -10.35 -1.00 26.61
N PRO A 412 -9.73 -0.81 27.79
CA PRO A 412 -8.42 -1.41 28.11
C PRO A 412 -8.43 -2.95 28.24
N ASP A 413 -9.59 -3.57 28.36
CA ASP A 413 -9.74 -5.01 28.56
C ASP A 413 -9.83 -5.80 27.26
N LEU A 414 -9.69 -5.14 26.10
CA LEU A 414 -9.71 -5.79 24.80
C LEU A 414 -8.61 -6.83 24.66
N GLN A 415 -8.99 -7.96 24.04
CA GLN A 415 -8.08 -9.03 23.68
C GLN A 415 -7.56 -8.83 22.25
N ASN A 416 -6.42 -9.48 21.95
CA ASN A 416 -5.92 -9.53 20.59
C ASN A 416 -6.90 -10.27 19.66
N GLU A 417 -7.15 -9.70 18.50
CA GLU A 417 -7.76 -10.43 17.39
C GLU A 417 -6.75 -11.46 16.88
N SER A 418 -7.16 -12.70 16.64
CA SER A 418 -6.26 -13.72 16.08
C SER A 418 -7.00 -14.67 15.17
N GLY A 419 -6.30 -15.22 14.18
CA GLY A 419 -6.95 -16.10 13.24
C GLY A 419 -6.01 -16.96 12.44
N PHE A 420 -6.59 -17.99 11.83
CA PHE A 420 -5.94 -18.84 10.85
C PHE A 420 -6.33 -18.42 9.45
N SER A 421 -5.34 -18.41 8.58
CA SER A 421 -5.51 -18.16 7.15
C SER A 421 -5.01 -19.35 6.35
N TYR A 422 -5.80 -19.76 5.37
CA TYR A 422 -5.50 -20.87 4.46
C TYR A 422 -5.57 -20.35 3.04
N GLU A 423 -4.58 -20.71 2.21
CA GLU A 423 -4.59 -20.38 0.78
C GLU A 423 -4.21 -21.60 -0.05
N ALA A 424 -4.83 -21.70 -1.21
CA ALA A 424 -4.41 -22.62 -2.27
C ALA A 424 -4.57 -21.92 -3.62
N GLY A 425 -3.59 -22.08 -4.50
CA GLY A 425 -3.61 -21.41 -5.78
C GLY A 425 -2.66 -21.99 -6.80
N MET A 426 -2.72 -21.43 -7.99
CA MET A 426 -1.83 -21.74 -9.09
C MET A 426 -1.38 -20.47 -9.80
N GLU A 427 -0.16 -20.50 -10.29
CA GLU A 427 0.44 -19.46 -11.11
C GLU A 427 0.95 -20.08 -12.39
N TYR A 428 0.70 -19.43 -13.52
CA TYR A 428 1.14 -19.88 -14.82
C TYR A 428 1.87 -18.78 -15.55
N GLU A 429 3.12 -19.02 -15.93
CA GLU A 429 3.95 -18.10 -16.69
C GLU A 429 4.23 -18.70 -18.09
N LEU A 430 3.91 -17.94 -19.14
CA LEU A 430 4.20 -18.30 -20.51
C LEU A 430 5.01 -17.18 -21.16
N LYS A 431 6.15 -17.55 -21.77
CA LYS A 431 6.98 -16.64 -22.57
C LYS A 431 7.20 -17.27 -23.95
N ILE A 432 6.65 -16.62 -24.99
CA ILE A 432 6.84 -17.04 -26.38
C ILE A 432 7.30 -15.82 -27.17
N SER A 433 8.57 -15.80 -27.57
CA SER A 433 9.15 -14.67 -28.31
C SER A 433 8.92 -13.35 -27.57
N LYS A 434 8.13 -12.45 -28.14
CA LYS A 434 7.79 -11.13 -27.59
C LYS A 434 6.50 -11.13 -26.76
N PHE A 435 5.79 -12.23 -26.67
CA PHE A 435 4.59 -12.39 -25.85
C PHE A 435 4.93 -12.93 -24.47
N LYS A 436 4.37 -12.32 -23.44
CA LYS A 436 4.44 -12.77 -22.06
C LYS A 436 3.04 -12.81 -21.48
N LEU A 437 2.72 -13.90 -20.80
CA LEU A 437 1.50 -14.08 -20.00
C LEU A 437 1.90 -14.52 -18.61
N ASN A 438 1.35 -13.86 -17.61
CA ASN A 438 1.37 -14.30 -16.23
C ASN A 438 -0.07 -14.34 -15.73
N SER A 439 -0.53 -15.49 -15.26
CA SER A 439 -1.85 -15.66 -14.69
C SER A 439 -1.77 -16.35 -13.34
N GLN A 440 -2.59 -15.91 -12.40
CA GLN A 440 -2.63 -16.43 -11.03
C GLN A 440 -4.08 -16.55 -10.59
N VAL A 441 -4.40 -17.67 -9.94
CA VAL A 441 -5.68 -17.90 -9.25
C VAL A 441 -5.34 -18.33 -7.83
N THR A 442 -5.99 -17.70 -6.85
CA THR A 442 -5.83 -18.02 -5.42
C THR A 442 -7.20 -18.11 -4.77
N CYS A 443 -7.49 -19.21 -4.10
CA CYS A 443 -8.60 -19.36 -3.18
C CYS A 443 -8.10 -19.15 -1.76
N PHE A 444 -8.87 -18.47 -0.92
CA PHE A 444 -8.51 -18.18 0.46
C PHE A 444 -9.66 -18.45 1.42
N TYR A 445 -9.30 -18.74 2.67
CA TYR A 445 -10.20 -18.86 3.81
C TYR A 445 -9.51 -18.32 5.04
N ASN A 446 -10.10 -17.30 5.69
CA ASN A 446 -9.62 -16.68 6.91
C ASN A 446 -10.69 -16.83 7.99
N ASP A 447 -10.29 -17.24 9.17
CA ASP A 447 -11.14 -17.40 10.36
C ASP A 447 -10.51 -16.58 11.47
N ILE A 448 -11.20 -15.52 11.90
CA ILE A 448 -10.65 -14.50 12.80
C ILE A 448 -11.54 -14.38 14.04
N ASP A 449 -10.97 -14.76 15.17
CA ASP A 449 -11.59 -14.66 16.50
C ASP A 449 -11.34 -13.30 17.15
N ASN A 450 -12.21 -12.92 18.08
CA ASN A 450 -12.12 -11.70 18.86
C ASN A 450 -12.10 -10.42 18.02
N TRP A 451 -12.79 -10.39 16.90
CA TRP A 451 -12.85 -9.23 16.02
C TRP A 451 -13.29 -7.98 16.78
N ILE A 452 -12.49 -6.93 16.76
CA ILE A 452 -12.79 -5.67 17.44
C ILE A 452 -13.73 -4.83 16.56
N MET A 453 -14.83 -4.41 17.16
CA MET A 453 -15.80 -3.54 16.52
C MET A 453 -16.26 -2.43 17.47
N TRP A 454 -16.26 -1.20 16.96
CA TRP A 454 -16.89 -0.07 17.64
C TRP A 454 -18.41 -0.12 17.46
N GLN A 455 -19.14 0.01 18.55
CA GLN A 455 -20.60 0.01 18.55
C GLN A 455 -21.14 1.03 19.57
N PRO A 456 -22.38 1.52 19.38
CA PRO A 456 -23.00 2.38 20.37
C PRO A 456 -23.10 1.66 21.72
N ASP A 457 -22.67 2.34 22.78
CA ASP A 457 -22.89 1.83 24.12
C ASP A 457 -24.39 1.80 24.46
N SER A 458 -24.85 0.76 25.19
CA SER A 458 -26.25 0.57 25.52
C SER A 458 -26.77 1.54 26.59
N VAL A 459 -25.87 2.16 27.35
CA VAL A 459 -26.17 3.03 28.49
C VAL A 459 -25.80 4.48 28.22
N PHE A 460 -24.68 4.68 27.51
CA PHE A 460 -24.10 5.98 27.24
C PHE A 460 -24.26 6.36 25.77
N SER A 461 -24.25 7.64 25.44
CA SER A 461 -24.42 8.15 24.06
C SER A 461 -23.11 8.17 23.25
N TYR A 462 -22.11 7.38 23.60
CA TYR A 462 -20.85 7.26 22.86
C TYR A 462 -20.62 5.83 22.34
N TRP A 463 -19.65 5.70 21.45
CA TRP A 463 -19.24 4.42 20.88
C TRP A 463 -18.14 3.80 21.74
N THR A 464 -18.17 2.46 21.89
CA THR A 464 -17.13 1.70 22.60
C THR A 464 -16.71 0.48 21.79
N PRO A 465 -15.41 0.12 21.78
CA PRO A 465 -14.94 -1.08 21.10
C PRO A 465 -15.09 -2.31 21.98
N SER A 466 -15.43 -3.43 21.37
CA SER A 466 -15.56 -4.72 22.05
C SER A 466 -15.09 -5.86 21.16
N ASN A 467 -14.58 -6.94 21.77
CA ASN A 467 -14.29 -8.20 21.09
C ASN A 467 -15.59 -9.00 20.97
N LEU A 468 -16.29 -8.82 19.90
CA LEU A 468 -17.67 -9.31 19.82
C LEU A 468 -17.88 -10.45 18.84
N LYS A 469 -16.96 -10.69 17.92
CA LYS A 469 -17.30 -11.48 16.75
C LYS A 469 -16.20 -12.44 16.33
N ASN A 470 -16.65 -13.58 15.85
CA ASN A 470 -15.88 -14.40 14.94
C ASN A 470 -16.28 -14.03 13.50
N VAL A 471 -15.31 -13.69 12.67
CA VAL A 471 -15.49 -13.31 11.26
C VAL A 471 -14.81 -14.32 10.36
N VAL A 472 -15.60 -14.93 9.48
CA VAL A 472 -15.08 -15.79 8.43
C VAL A 472 -15.07 -15.04 7.10
N SER A 473 -13.90 -14.95 6.47
CA SER A 473 -13.73 -14.40 5.13
C SER A 473 -13.20 -15.46 4.19
N LYS A 474 -13.88 -15.68 3.07
CA LYS A 474 -13.49 -16.66 2.04
C LYS A 474 -13.72 -16.10 0.65
N GLY A 475 -12.93 -16.57 -0.31
CA GLY A 475 -13.06 -16.07 -1.65
C GLY A 475 -12.05 -16.60 -2.64
N MET A 476 -12.02 -15.94 -3.79
CA MET A 476 -11.14 -16.26 -4.91
C MET A 476 -10.61 -14.97 -5.53
N GLU A 477 -9.35 -14.95 -5.86
CA GLU A 477 -8.67 -13.87 -6.57
C GLU A 477 -8.11 -14.42 -7.90
N LEU A 478 -8.30 -13.66 -8.98
CA LEU A 478 -7.76 -13.95 -10.31
C LEU A 478 -6.93 -12.75 -10.77
N SER A 479 -5.72 -13.00 -11.22
CA SER A 479 -4.84 -12.03 -11.86
C SER A 479 -4.40 -12.55 -13.23
N ILE A 480 -4.59 -11.76 -14.29
CA ILE A 480 -4.10 -12.04 -15.63
C ILE A 480 -3.33 -10.83 -16.12
N ASN A 481 -2.04 -10.99 -16.41
CA ASN A 481 -1.21 -9.96 -16.99
C ASN A 481 -0.59 -10.49 -18.28
N ALA A 482 -0.91 -9.84 -19.40
CA ALA A 482 -0.37 -10.19 -20.69
C ALA A 482 0.24 -8.95 -21.36
N ASN A 483 1.38 -9.10 -22.00
CA ASN A 483 1.98 -8.04 -22.80
C ASN A 483 2.71 -8.62 -24.02
N GLY A 484 2.90 -7.78 -25.01
CA GLY A 484 3.58 -8.21 -26.22
C GLY A 484 3.86 -7.10 -27.20
N GLU A 485 4.56 -7.46 -28.28
CA GLU A 485 4.84 -6.57 -29.40
C GLU A 485 4.27 -7.15 -30.68
N LEU A 486 3.52 -6.34 -31.42
CA LEU A 486 2.98 -6.67 -32.74
C LEU A 486 3.53 -5.66 -33.77
N GLY A 487 4.62 -6.01 -34.45
CA GLY A 487 5.35 -5.07 -35.28
C GLY A 487 5.94 -3.92 -34.48
N LYS A 488 5.40 -2.70 -34.64
CA LYS A 488 5.81 -1.48 -33.91
C LYS A 488 4.85 -1.13 -32.75
N VAL A 489 3.84 -1.95 -32.55
CA VAL A 489 2.84 -1.75 -31.50
C VAL A 489 3.20 -2.59 -30.30
N ASN A 490 3.39 -1.94 -29.15
CA ASN A 490 3.46 -2.58 -27.86
C ASN A 490 2.05 -2.58 -27.25
N TRP A 491 1.64 -3.70 -26.67
CA TRP A 491 0.35 -3.78 -26.01
C TRP A 491 0.48 -4.44 -24.63
N LYS A 492 -0.40 -4.05 -23.73
CA LYS A 492 -0.54 -4.65 -22.40
C LYS A 492 -2.00 -4.85 -22.06
N TYR A 493 -2.27 -5.93 -21.35
CA TYR A 493 -3.57 -6.26 -20.78
C TYR A 493 -3.37 -6.71 -19.34
N SER A 494 -4.15 -6.17 -18.42
CA SER A 494 -4.20 -6.60 -17.03
C SER A 494 -5.66 -6.74 -16.62
N LEU A 495 -6.00 -7.88 -16.02
CA LEU A 495 -7.30 -8.15 -15.41
C LEU A 495 -7.05 -8.64 -13.99
N GLN A 496 -7.70 -7.98 -13.04
CA GLN A 496 -7.73 -8.37 -11.64
C GLN A 496 -9.19 -8.55 -11.24
N TYR A 497 -9.52 -9.67 -10.63
CA TYR A 497 -10.85 -9.97 -10.12
C TYR A 497 -10.75 -10.52 -8.70
N ALA A 498 -11.64 -10.11 -7.83
CA ALA A 498 -11.81 -10.69 -6.51
C ALA A 498 -13.28 -10.99 -6.24
N PHE A 499 -13.54 -12.20 -5.73
CA PHE A 499 -14.77 -12.56 -5.06
C PHE A 499 -14.47 -12.72 -3.57
N THR A 500 -15.23 -12.02 -2.70
CA THR A 500 -15.02 -12.01 -1.24
C THR A 500 -16.34 -12.11 -0.52
N SER A 501 -16.56 -13.20 0.23
CA SER A 501 -17.59 -13.34 1.24
C SER A 501 -16.94 -13.20 2.61
N ALA A 502 -17.29 -12.14 3.34
CA ALA A 502 -16.81 -11.89 4.70
C ALA A 502 -18.03 -11.72 5.61
N GLU A 503 -18.23 -12.65 6.54
CA GLU A 503 -19.46 -12.78 7.30
C GLU A 503 -19.17 -12.89 8.79
N ASN A 504 -20.00 -12.24 9.61
CA ASN A 504 -20.08 -12.54 11.03
C ASN A 504 -20.70 -13.93 11.22
N VAL A 505 -20.03 -14.81 11.95
CA VAL A 505 -20.52 -16.18 12.17
C VAL A 505 -20.96 -16.44 13.62
N GLU A 506 -20.79 -15.46 14.51
CA GLU A 506 -21.15 -15.57 15.92
C GLU A 506 -22.08 -14.45 16.36
N ALA A 507 -23.10 -14.77 17.15
CA ALA A 507 -24.04 -13.80 17.66
C ALA A 507 -23.48 -13.07 18.88
N VAL A 508 -23.62 -11.73 18.90
CA VAL A 508 -23.26 -10.88 20.04
C VAL A 508 -24.36 -10.88 21.10
N SER A 509 -25.61 -11.09 20.69
CA SER A 509 -26.79 -11.12 21.54
C SER A 509 -27.87 -12.02 20.91
N GLU A 510 -28.89 -12.39 21.70
CA GLU A 510 -29.99 -13.23 21.21
C GLU A 510 -30.75 -12.65 19.99
N ASN A 511 -30.70 -11.32 19.82
CA ASN A 511 -31.36 -10.61 18.72
C ASN A 511 -30.41 -10.13 17.64
N ASP A 512 -29.19 -10.62 17.58
CA ASP A 512 -28.17 -10.21 16.58
C ASP A 512 -28.55 -10.67 15.17
N GLN A 513 -29.02 -9.75 14.35
CA GLN A 513 -29.41 -10.02 12.96
C GLN A 513 -28.20 -9.99 12.00
N SER A 514 -26.98 -9.80 12.50
CA SER A 514 -25.77 -9.73 11.68
C SER A 514 -25.14 -11.11 11.38
N VAL A 515 -25.59 -12.17 12.04
CA VAL A 515 -25.06 -13.54 11.85
C VAL A 515 -25.37 -14.05 10.44
N GLY A 516 -24.36 -14.58 9.76
CA GLY A 516 -24.43 -15.02 8.37
C GLY A 516 -24.60 -13.89 7.35
N LYS A 517 -24.40 -12.63 7.76
CA LYS A 517 -24.50 -11.46 6.89
C LYS A 517 -23.12 -10.97 6.48
N GLN A 518 -23.05 -10.48 5.22
CA GLN A 518 -21.85 -9.85 4.68
C GLN A 518 -21.47 -8.63 5.51
N LEU A 519 -20.20 -8.46 5.82
CA LEU A 519 -19.70 -7.27 6.52
C LEU A 519 -20.00 -5.99 5.72
N ILE A 520 -20.24 -4.90 6.44
CA ILE A 520 -20.51 -3.59 5.85
C ILE A 520 -19.31 -3.08 5.04
N TYR A 521 -19.59 -2.42 3.92
CA TYR A 521 -18.59 -1.88 3.00
C TYR A 521 -17.58 -2.92 2.47
N VAL A 522 -17.98 -4.18 2.36
CA VAL A 522 -17.22 -5.23 1.69
C VAL A 522 -17.97 -5.66 0.42
N PRO A 523 -17.53 -5.27 -0.78
CA PRO A 523 -18.13 -5.71 -2.03
C PRO A 523 -17.84 -7.20 -2.24
N LYS A 524 -18.87 -7.97 -2.66
CA LYS A 524 -18.66 -9.39 -3.00
C LYS A 524 -17.82 -9.57 -4.26
N ASN A 525 -17.92 -8.66 -5.22
CA ASN A 525 -17.20 -8.74 -6.48
C ASN A 525 -16.50 -7.41 -6.77
N SER A 526 -15.24 -7.48 -7.14
CA SER A 526 -14.44 -6.35 -7.61
C SER A 526 -13.66 -6.74 -8.86
N VAL A 527 -13.64 -5.86 -9.87
CA VAL A 527 -12.89 -6.05 -11.11
C VAL A 527 -12.08 -4.81 -11.40
N ASN A 528 -10.82 -5.00 -11.72
CA ASN A 528 -9.98 -3.97 -12.33
C ASN A 528 -9.45 -4.49 -13.66
N GLN A 529 -9.57 -3.71 -14.72
CA GLN A 529 -9.08 -4.04 -16.05
C GLN A 529 -8.30 -2.87 -16.64
N ILE A 530 -7.13 -3.15 -17.20
CA ILE A 530 -6.30 -2.16 -17.88
C ILE A 530 -5.95 -2.69 -19.26
N VAL A 531 -6.17 -1.87 -20.29
CA VAL A 531 -5.71 -2.10 -21.67
C VAL A 531 -4.78 -0.97 -22.05
N GLY A 532 -3.57 -1.28 -22.48
CA GLY A 532 -2.58 -0.29 -22.92
C GLY A 532 -2.07 -0.59 -24.32
N ILE A 533 -1.90 0.44 -25.14
CA ILE A 533 -1.33 0.37 -26.48
C ILE A 533 -0.29 1.47 -26.62
N GLY A 534 0.94 1.07 -26.99
CA GLY A 534 2.05 1.98 -27.25
C GLY A 534 2.55 1.89 -28.69
N MET A 535 2.71 3.04 -29.37
CA MET A 535 3.27 3.10 -30.70
C MET A 535 3.88 4.48 -30.96
N TRP A 536 5.08 4.52 -31.53
CA TRP A 536 5.79 5.76 -31.91
C TRP A 536 5.92 6.79 -30.79
N GLY A 537 6.07 6.33 -29.53
CA GLY A 537 6.16 7.18 -28.35
C GLY A 537 4.82 7.74 -27.87
N PHE A 538 3.70 7.30 -28.46
CA PHE A 538 2.37 7.43 -27.88
C PHE A 538 2.09 6.22 -27.02
N ASP A 539 1.47 6.45 -25.86
CA ASP A 539 0.92 5.42 -24.98
C ASP A 539 -0.52 5.79 -24.65
N VAL A 540 -1.44 4.89 -24.96
CA VAL A 540 -2.87 5.02 -24.67
C VAL A 540 -3.25 3.94 -23.67
N ASN A 541 -3.92 4.32 -22.59
CA ASN A 541 -4.41 3.38 -21.60
C ASN A 541 -5.91 3.62 -21.35
N TYR A 542 -6.62 2.52 -21.22
CA TYR A 542 -8.00 2.47 -20.77
C TYR A 542 -8.05 1.63 -19.51
N THR A 543 -8.69 2.16 -18.46
CA THR A 543 -8.88 1.48 -17.17
C THR A 543 -10.36 1.37 -16.88
N LEU A 544 -10.82 0.21 -16.42
CA LEU A 544 -12.17 -0.05 -15.96
C LEU A 544 -12.11 -0.59 -14.53
N ASN A 545 -12.85 0.04 -13.63
CA ASN A 545 -13.00 -0.39 -12.25
C ASN A 545 -14.48 -0.68 -11.97
N TYR A 546 -14.80 -1.91 -11.62
CA TYR A 546 -16.12 -2.33 -11.15
C TYR A 546 -16.05 -2.67 -9.67
N THR A 547 -16.97 -2.08 -8.90
CA THR A 547 -17.19 -2.38 -7.49
C THR A 547 -18.63 -2.87 -7.31
N GLY A 548 -18.79 -4.06 -6.77
CA GLY A 548 -20.08 -4.67 -6.51
C GLY A 548 -20.90 -3.93 -5.45
N GLU A 549 -22.10 -4.41 -5.21
CA GLU A 549 -22.97 -3.95 -4.14
C GLU A 549 -22.28 -4.06 -2.77
N ARG A 550 -22.51 -3.08 -1.90
CA ARG A 550 -21.94 -2.99 -0.55
C ARG A 550 -23.02 -2.65 0.45
N TYR A 551 -23.18 -3.51 1.46
CA TYR A 551 -24.11 -3.24 2.54
C TYR A 551 -23.62 -2.11 3.45
N THR A 552 -24.54 -1.31 3.97
CA THR A 552 -24.25 -0.17 4.86
C THR A 552 -24.77 -0.41 6.28
N THR A 553 -25.56 -1.47 6.49
CA THR A 553 -26.08 -1.92 7.79
C THR A 553 -25.69 -3.37 8.03
N SER A 554 -25.47 -3.75 9.29
CA SER A 554 -25.00 -5.09 9.67
C SER A 554 -26.02 -6.20 9.40
N ASP A 555 -27.32 -5.88 9.35
CA ASP A 555 -28.42 -6.78 8.99
C ASP A 555 -28.61 -6.94 7.47
N ASN A 556 -27.79 -6.24 6.68
CA ASN A 556 -27.86 -6.16 5.22
C ASN A 556 -29.19 -5.61 4.65
N SER A 557 -29.97 -4.85 5.44
CA SER A 557 -31.23 -4.25 4.97
C SER A 557 -31.00 -3.04 4.04
N ARG A 558 -29.84 -2.39 4.10
CA ARG A 558 -29.49 -1.25 3.26
C ARG A 558 -28.15 -1.48 2.56
N TYR A 559 -28.06 -0.98 1.35
CA TYR A 559 -26.84 -1.14 0.54
C TYR A 559 -26.62 0.04 -0.40
N LEU A 560 -25.38 0.19 -0.86
CA LEU A 560 -25.00 1.03 -1.98
C LEU A 560 -24.96 0.17 -3.26
N PRO A 561 -25.54 0.65 -4.38
CA PRO A 561 -25.55 -0.08 -5.63
C PRO A 561 -24.13 -0.27 -6.19
N ALA A 562 -23.96 -1.30 -7.00
CA ALA A 562 -22.75 -1.50 -7.76
C ALA A 562 -22.49 -0.32 -8.72
N PHE A 563 -21.22 -0.02 -8.98
CA PHE A 563 -20.84 0.99 -9.95
C PHE A 563 -19.62 0.57 -10.76
N THR A 564 -19.48 1.21 -11.93
CA THR A 564 -18.31 1.08 -12.80
C THR A 564 -17.80 2.46 -13.13
N THR A 565 -16.52 2.71 -12.91
CA THR A 565 -15.79 3.87 -13.43
C THR A 565 -14.89 3.46 -14.57
N GLN A 566 -14.71 4.36 -15.51
CA GLN A 566 -13.87 4.14 -16.69
C GLN A 566 -12.98 5.35 -16.88
N ASP A 567 -11.70 5.10 -17.04
CA ASP A 567 -10.70 6.15 -17.19
C ASP A 567 -9.95 5.96 -18.52
N PHE A 568 -9.59 7.05 -19.14
CA PHE A 568 -8.81 7.08 -20.36
C PHE A 568 -7.61 7.98 -20.19
N SER A 569 -6.44 7.53 -20.60
CA SER A 569 -5.25 8.38 -20.64
C SER A 569 -4.46 8.20 -21.94
N MET A 570 -3.90 9.30 -22.42
CA MET A 570 -3.00 9.31 -23.56
C MET A 570 -1.76 10.11 -23.21
N SER A 571 -0.60 9.57 -23.52
CA SER A 571 0.66 10.31 -23.37
C SER A 571 1.51 10.23 -24.63
N LYS A 572 2.34 11.26 -24.83
CA LYS A 572 3.35 11.33 -25.88
C LYS A 572 4.69 11.63 -25.26
N SER A 573 5.66 10.76 -25.50
CA SER A 573 7.05 10.94 -25.11
C SER A 573 7.90 11.34 -26.32
N LEU A 574 8.67 12.42 -26.16
CA LEU A 574 9.63 12.92 -27.16
C LEU A 574 11.02 12.88 -26.52
N VAL A 575 11.89 12.04 -27.07
CA VAL A 575 13.29 11.89 -26.62
C VAL A 575 14.21 12.65 -27.57
N ILE A 576 14.90 13.68 -27.05
CA ILE A 576 15.87 14.49 -27.80
C ILE A 576 17.21 14.42 -27.07
N LYS A 577 18.13 13.59 -27.57
CA LYS A 577 19.44 13.35 -26.95
C LYS A 577 19.32 12.86 -25.50
N ARG A 578 19.54 13.74 -24.51
CA ARG A 578 19.51 13.47 -23.08
C ARG A 578 18.21 13.96 -22.40
N ASN A 579 17.34 14.58 -23.17
CA ASN A 579 16.13 15.19 -22.68
C ASN A 579 14.93 14.34 -23.11
N THR A 580 14.01 14.11 -22.19
CA THR A 580 12.72 13.50 -22.49
C THR A 580 11.64 14.48 -22.06
N PHE A 581 10.75 14.79 -22.98
CA PHE A 581 9.52 15.53 -22.73
C PHE A 581 8.34 14.57 -22.81
N LYS A 582 7.51 14.51 -21.81
CA LYS A 582 6.28 13.73 -21.80
C LYS A 582 5.10 14.66 -21.58
N LEU A 583 4.16 14.66 -22.51
CA LEU A 583 2.85 15.28 -22.36
C LEU A 583 1.84 14.17 -22.09
N GLN A 584 0.99 14.32 -21.08
CA GLN A 584 -0.06 13.36 -20.77
C GLN A 584 -1.38 14.11 -20.58
N PHE A 585 -2.43 13.55 -21.15
CA PHE A 585 -3.82 13.93 -20.96
C PHE A 585 -4.58 12.74 -20.37
N ALA A 586 -5.46 13.00 -19.40
CA ALA A 586 -6.33 11.97 -18.84
C ALA A 586 -7.76 12.48 -18.62
N ILE A 587 -8.70 11.55 -18.74
CA ILE A 587 -10.12 11.72 -18.43
C ILE A 587 -10.46 10.63 -17.43
N ASN A 588 -10.76 11.01 -16.20
CA ASN A 588 -11.22 10.09 -15.18
C ASN A 588 -12.75 10.09 -15.15
N ASN A 589 -13.33 8.92 -14.82
CA ASN A 589 -14.77 8.71 -14.85
C ASN A 589 -15.40 9.21 -16.15
N PHE A 590 -14.86 8.79 -17.28
CA PHE A 590 -15.17 9.29 -18.62
C PHE A 590 -16.67 9.14 -18.98
N THR A 591 -17.36 8.15 -18.42
CA THR A 591 -18.81 7.95 -18.56
C THR A 591 -19.66 8.85 -17.66
N ASN A 592 -19.03 9.69 -16.83
CA ASN A 592 -19.69 10.59 -15.86
C ASN A 592 -20.64 9.86 -14.91
N LYS A 593 -20.23 8.66 -14.43
CA LYS A 593 -21.01 7.89 -13.49
C LYS A 593 -21.11 8.62 -12.15
N GLN A 594 -22.33 8.84 -11.66
CA GLN A 594 -22.56 9.28 -10.29
C GLN A 594 -22.52 8.07 -9.36
N TYR A 595 -21.72 8.14 -8.31
CA TYR A 595 -21.53 7.01 -7.39
C TYR A 595 -21.07 7.48 -6.01
N GLN A 596 -21.20 6.59 -5.04
CA GLN A 596 -20.72 6.76 -3.68
C GLN A 596 -19.88 5.55 -3.30
N VAL A 597 -18.75 5.78 -2.65
CA VAL A 597 -17.95 4.71 -2.03
C VAL A 597 -18.45 4.45 -0.61
N ILE A 598 -18.67 5.52 0.12
CA ILE A 598 -19.28 5.56 1.46
C ILE A 598 -20.66 6.23 1.35
N ALA A 599 -21.64 5.74 2.09
CA ALA A 599 -23.00 6.27 2.06
C ALA A 599 -23.01 7.78 2.37
N TRP A 600 -23.74 8.52 1.54
CA TRP A 600 -23.92 9.96 1.63
C TRP A 600 -22.64 10.79 1.37
N GLN A 601 -21.56 10.16 0.90
CA GLN A 601 -20.35 10.83 0.43
C GLN A 601 -20.30 10.76 -1.10
N PRO A 602 -20.64 11.85 -1.81
CA PRO A 602 -20.62 11.87 -3.26
C PRO A 602 -19.17 11.82 -3.76
N MET A 603 -18.94 11.12 -4.86
CA MET A 603 -17.65 11.06 -5.53
C MET A 603 -17.66 11.96 -6.77
N PRO A 604 -16.49 12.47 -7.21
CA PRO A 604 -16.42 13.36 -8.36
C PRO A 604 -16.91 12.67 -9.64
N GLY A 605 -17.66 13.42 -10.44
CA GLY A 605 -18.04 13.06 -11.80
C GLY A 605 -16.83 13.04 -12.73
N ARG A 606 -17.08 13.12 -14.05
CA ARG A 606 -16.02 13.20 -15.06
C ARG A 606 -15.11 14.38 -14.81
N ASN A 607 -13.82 14.13 -14.81
CA ASN A 607 -12.79 15.14 -14.61
C ASN A 607 -11.59 14.92 -15.54
N TYR A 608 -10.80 15.95 -15.71
CA TYR A 608 -9.75 16.02 -16.73
C TYR A 608 -8.44 16.43 -16.07
N SER A 609 -7.33 15.94 -16.63
CA SER A 609 -6.01 16.42 -16.26
C SER A 609 -5.08 16.50 -17.46
N ILE A 610 -4.14 17.44 -17.40
CA ILE A 610 -3.03 17.59 -18.33
C ILE A 610 -1.74 17.72 -17.53
N SER A 611 -0.71 16.97 -17.89
CA SER A 611 0.61 17.09 -17.26
C SER A 611 1.72 17.18 -18.29
N VAL A 612 2.74 17.95 -17.94
CA VAL A 612 3.99 18.09 -18.69
C VAL A 612 5.13 17.65 -17.77
N LYS A 613 5.92 16.68 -18.24
CA LYS A 613 7.09 16.18 -17.52
C LYS A 613 8.33 16.36 -18.37
N TYR A 614 9.36 16.93 -17.77
CA TYR A 614 10.70 17.05 -18.36
C TYR A 614 11.69 16.21 -17.57
N VAL A 615 12.47 15.39 -18.26
CA VAL A 615 13.52 14.57 -17.66
C VAL A 615 14.83 14.83 -18.41
N PHE A 616 15.83 15.31 -17.67
CA PHE A 616 17.22 15.37 -18.10
C PHE A 616 17.98 14.17 -17.55
N ASN A 617 18.65 13.40 -18.41
CA ASN A 617 19.44 12.25 -17.99
C ASN A 617 20.85 12.28 -18.60
N LYS A 618 21.85 12.56 -17.76
CA LYS A 618 23.26 12.49 -18.12
C LYS A 618 23.88 11.22 -17.54
N LYS A 619 24.05 10.17 -18.36
CA LYS A 619 24.93 9.06 -17.99
C LYS A 619 26.37 9.60 -17.92
N CYS A 620 26.99 9.59 -16.75
CA CYS A 620 28.41 9.88 -16.64
C CYS A 620 29.18 8.67 -17.19
N TYR A 621 29.77 8.79 -18.38
CA TYR A 621 30.71 7.78 -18.88
C TYR A 621 31.91 7.75 -17.96
N ASN A 622 32.35 6.57 -17.53
CA ASN A 622 33.69 6.40 -17.01
C ASN A 622 34.66 6.72 -18.14
N TYR A 623 35.49 7.73 -17.97
CA TYR A 623 36.71 7.84 -18.75
C TYR A 623 37.61 6.65 -18.33
N GLU A 624 37.45 5.50 -18.97
CA GLU A 624 38.54 4.57 -19.10
C GLU A 624 39.58 5.29 -19.92
N THR A 625 40.67 5.69 -19.29
CA THR A 625 41.92 6.07 -19.92
C THR A 625 42.37 4.89 -20.77
N SER A 626 41.96 4.88 -22.04
CA SER A 626 42.62 4.07 -23.05
C SER A 626 43.99 4.66 -23.28
N THR A 627 44.96 4.32 -22.44
CA THR A 627 46.36 4.36 -22.79
C THR A 627 46.58 3.36 -23.92
N ARG A 628 46.45 3.81 -25.16
CA ARG A 628 47.03 3.12 -26.30
C ARG A 628 48.55 3.16 -26.10
N LEU A 629 49.08 2.08 -25.58
CA LEU A 629 50.51 1.77 -25.74
C LEU A 629 50.75 1.53 -27.23
N TYR A 630 51.35 2.52 -27.88
CA TYR A 630 52.15 2.29 -29.08
C TYR A 630 53.36 1.47 -28.64
N SER A 631 53.44 0.22 -29.05
CA SER A 631 54.72 -0.52 -29.13
C SER A 631 54.81 -1.09 -30.53
N GLN A 632 55.96 -0.79 -31.07
CA GLN A 632 56.52 -1.22 -32.34
C GLN A 632 56.39 -2.72 -32.63
#